data_0e31a70dc0c5c70a06e8f8c2a950cf9a
#
_entry.id   0e31a70dc0c5c70a06e8f8c2a950cf9a
#
_cell.length_a   1.000
_cell.length_b   1.000
_cell.length_c   1.000
_cell.angle_alpha   90.00
_cell.angle_beta   90.00
_cell.angle_gamma   90.00
#
_symmetry.space_group_name_H-M   'P 1'
#
loop_
_entity.id
_entity.type
_entity.pdbx_description
1 polymer ?
#
loop_
_entity_poly.entity_id
_entity_poly.type
_entity_poly.pdbx_seq_one_letter_code
_entity_poly.pdbx_strand_id
1 'polypeptide(L)'
;MTREDIIKPENLVYKRTPVLTDATMHYCPGCGHGVVHRIIAEVIEEMGIQNNVIGISPVGCSVLAYNYFDVDFVEAAHGRAPACASAIKRLRPETFVFSYQGDGDLASIGCAEVMHACNRGENITMIFINNGIYGMTGGQMAPTTLEGMETVTCPYGRDPKIMGHTMRLTEMLAQLPGTYFVTRQAVYTPALARKCKKAIRMAFENQKLNKGVSFVEVTSNCNSGWKMTPVQANKWMEENTLKFFPLGDMKVDGKFDPKFIERVGTFDQPNETIFSLRKK
;
A
#
# COMPACT_ATOMS: atom_id res chain seq x y z
N MET A 1 27.83 21.20 28.48
CA MET A 1 27.04 21.25 27.21
C MET A 1 25.66 21.71 27.57
N THR A 2 25.32 22.95 27.24
CA THR A 2 24.03 23.53 27.53
C THR A 2 22.97 23.03 26.51
N ARG A 3 21.68 23.24 26.80
CA ARG A 3 20.61 22.95 25.84
C ARG A 3 20.82 23.71 24.52
N GLU A 4 21.34 24.95 24.62
CA GLU A 4 21.64 25.82 23.48
C GLU A 4 22.82 25.32 22.64
N ASP A 5 23.76 24.60 23.26
CA ASP A 5 24.87 23.93 22.53
C ASP A 5 24.41 22.73 21.72
N ILE A 6 23.29 22.12 22.10
CA ILE A 6 22.73 20.91 21.43
C ILE A 6 21.73 21.32 20.35
N ILE A 7 20.88 22.32 20.61
CA ILE A 7 19.83 22.76 19.66
C ILE A 7 20.42 23.81 18.71
N LYS A 8 21.19 23.33 17.76
CA LYS A 8 21.74 24.15 16.66
C LYS A 8 21.33 23.57 15.31
N PRO A 9 21.17 24.42 14.26
CA PRO A 9 20.81 23.95 12.92
C PRO A 9 21.72 22.84 12.38
N GLU A 10 23.02 22.93 12.66
CA GLU A 10 24.01 21.93 12.23
C GLU A 10 23.86 20.56 12.94
N ASN A 11 23.17 20.53 14.08
CA ASN A 11 22.90 19.30 14.84
C ASN A 11 21.55 18.68 14.48
N LEU A 12 20.84 19.25 13.49
CA LEU A 12 19.54 18.75 13.06
C LEU A 12 19.67 17.41 12.35
N VAL A 13 19.26 16.34 13.03
CA VAL A 13 19.29 14.97 12.49
C VAL A 13 18.05 14.65 11.65
N TYR A 14 16.92 15.24 12.01
CA TYR A 14 15.64 15.01 11.32
C TYR A 14 14.75 16.26 11.42
N LYS A 15 14.16 16.64 10.31
CA LYS A 15 13.10 17.64 10.23
C LYS A 15 11.87 17.01 9.63
N ARG A 16 10.69 17.28 10.19
CA ARG A 16 9.42 16.87 9.58
C ARG A 16 9.28 17.49 8.20
N THR A 17 8.86 16.70 7.24
CA THR A 17 8.61 17.18 5.88
C THR A 17 7.49 18.23 5.87
N PRO A 18 7.65 19.35 5.14
CA PRO A 18 6.61 20.37 5.01
C PRO A 18 5.41 19.89 4.17
N VAL A 19 5.55 18.78 3.43
CA VAL A 19 4.46 18.16 2.68
C VAL A 19 3.40 17.53 3.59
N LEU A 20 3.66 17.39 4.89
CA LEU A 20 2.67 16.95 5.88
C LEU A 20 2.11 18.16 6.64
N THR A 21 0.79 18.29 6.64
CA THR A 21 0.06 19.30 7.44
C THR A 21 0.20 19.02 8.96
N ASP A 22 -0.23 19.96 9.78
CA ASP A 22 -0.25 19.80 11.25
C ASP A 22 -1.48 19.06 11.77
N ALA A 23 -2.36 18.60 10.87
CA ALA A 23 -3.54 17.84 11.25
C ALA A 23 -3.18 16.53 11.94
N THR A 24 -3.88 16.23 13.04
CA THR A 24 -3.71 14.95 13.74
C THR A 24 -4.26 13.82 12.88
N MET A 25 -3.43 12.83 12.57
CA MET A 25 -3.84 11.67 11.77
C MET A 25 -4.81 10.80 12.57
N HIS A 26 -5.86 10.30 11.91
CA HIS A 26 -6.84 9.39 12.50
C HIS A 26 -6.38 7.93 12.54
N TYR A 27 -5.24 7.60 11.92
CA TYR A 27 -4.74 6.22 11.88
C TYR A 27 -4.48 5.68 13.29
N CYS A 28 -4.80 4.40 13.47
CA CYS A 28 -4.56 3.72 14.74
C CYS A 28 -3.06 3.77 15.10
N PRO A 29 -2.72 4.04 16.37
CA PRO A 29 -1.32 3.97 16.82
C PRO A 29 -0.69 2.61 16.53
N GLY A 30 0.46 2.60 15.86
CA GLY A 30 1.16 1.37 15.46
C GLY A 30 0.71 0.73 14.14
N CYS A 31 -0.29 1.29 13.47
CA CYS A 31 -0.66 0.94 12.11
C CYS A 31 0.39 1.46 11.10
N GLY A 32 0.62 0.73 10.01
CA GLY A 32 1.58 1.11 8.97
C GLY A 32 1.22 2.35 8.17
N HIS A 33 -0.05 2.76 8.13
CA HIS A 33 -0.50 3.93 7.36
C HIS A 33 0.30 5.20 7.68
N GLY A 34 0.52 5.52 8.96
CA GLY A 34 1.25 6.74 9.35
C GLY A 34 2.71 6.75 8.85
N VAL A 35 3.36 5.59 8.81
CA VAL A 35 4.72 5.45 8.27
C VAL A 35 4.72 5.64 6.75
N VAL A 36 3.75 5.04 6.05
CA VAL A 36 3.63 5.16 4.58
C VAL A 36 3.32 6.60 4.19
N HIS A 37 2.43 7.29 4.90
CA HIS A 37 2.15 8.72 4.69
C HIS A 37 3.42 9.57 4.76
N ARG A 38 4.21 9.39 5.82
CA ARG A 38 5.48 10.09 5.95
C ARG A 38 6.44 9.79 4.81
N ILE A 39 6.54 8.53 4.40
CA ILE A 39 7.41 8.12 3.29
C ILE A 39 7.00 8.80 1.98
N ILE A 40 5.70 8.83 1.67
CA ILE A 40 5.18 9.49 0.46
C ILE A 40 5.52 10.99 0.50
N ALA A 41 5.24 11.66 1.63
CA ALA A 41 5.51 13.07 1.81
C ALA A 41 7.02 13.42 1.66
N GLU A 42 7.89 12.60 2.27
CA GLU A 42 9.34 12.76 2.13
C GLU A 42 9.81 12.56 0.67
N VAL A 43 9.22 11.63 -0.07
CA VAL A 43 9.56 11.42 -1.48
C VAL A 43 9.11 12.61 -2.35
N ILE A 44 7.91 13.15 -2.10
CA ILE A 44 7.39 14.33 -2.80
C ILE A 44 8.31 15.54 -2.55
N GLU A 45 8.72 15.77 -1.30
CA GLU A 45 9.66 16.83 -0.93
C GLU A 45 11.03 16.66 -1.61
N GLU A 46 11.63 15.46 -1.48
CA GLU A 46 12.95 15.17 -2.04
C GLU A 46 13.01 15.25 -3.57
N MET A 47 11.89 15.01 -4.24
CA MET A 47 11.76 15.16 -5.68
C MET A 47 11.41 16.58 -6.11
N GLY A 48 11.06 17.47 -5.17
CA GLY A 48 10.67 18.86 -5.44
C GLY A 48 9.38 19.00 -6.24
N ILE A 49 8.43 18.04 -6.08
CA ILE A 49 7.20 17.97 -6.88
C ILE A 49 5.95 18.42 -6.13
N GLN A 50 6.07 18.99 -4.95
CA GLN A 50 4.93 19.37 -4.08
C GLN A 50 3.88 20.21 -4.83
N ASN A 51 4.30 21.15 -5.66
CA ASN A 51 3.39 22.03 -6.41
C ASN A 51 2.92 21.44 -7.75
N ASN A 52 3.26 20.19 -8.04
CA ASN A 52 2.91 19.52 -9.29
C ASN A 52 2.55 18.05 -9.07
N VAL A 53 1.87 17.75 -7.96
CA VAL A 53 1.40 16.39 -7.64
C VAL A 53 -0.05 16.45 -7.18
N ILE A 54 -0.85 15.50 -7.66
CA ILE A 54 -2.24 15.30 -7.23
C ILE A 54 -2.36 13.91 -6.64
N GLY A 55 -2.79 13.85 -5.38
CA GLY A 55 -3.15 12.61 -4.71
C GLY A 55 -4.63 12.28 -4.89
N ILE A 56 -4.96 10.98 -4.90
CA ILE A 56 -6.35 10.54 -4.94
C ILE A 56 -6.56 9.55 -3.80
N SER A 57 -7.47 9.91 -2.90
CA SER A 57 -7.89 9.08 -1.77
C SER A 57 -9.35 8.68 -1.93
N PRO A 58 -9.64 7.39 -2.05
CA PRO A 58 -11.00 6.88 -2.03
C PRO A 58 -11.40 6.45 -0.61
N VAL A 59 -12.53 5.76 -0.50
CA VAL A 59 -13.12 5.34 0.77
C VAL A 59 -12.28 4.28 1.47
N GLY A 60 -12.21 4.33 2.79
CA GLY A 60 -11.45 3.46 3.69
C GLY A 60 -10.50 4.24 4.58
N CYS A 61 -9.52 3.59 5.21
CA CYS A 61 -8.57 4.27 6.08
C CYS A 61 -7.78 5.40 5.39
N SER A 62 -7.67 5.37 4.07
CA SER A 62 -6.98 6.40 3.27
C SER A 62 -7.84 7.65 3.00
N VAL A 63 -9.15 7.63 3.27
CA VAL A 63 -10.09 8.69 2.83
C VAL A 63 -9.68 10.08 3.28
N LEU A 64 -9.20 10.24 4.50
CA LEU A 64 -8.81 11.56 5.06
C LEU A 64 -7.37 11.97 4.68
N ALA A 65 -6.72 11.29 3.73
CA ALA A 65 -5.37 11.64 3.30
C ALA A 65 -5.23 13.09 2.85
N TYR A 66 -6.28 13.65 2.23
CA TYR A 66 -6.33 15.05 1.81
C TYR A 66 -6.15 16.07 2.96
N ASN A 67 -6.45 15.68 4.20
CA ASN A 67 -6.22 16.53 5.37
C ASN A 67 -4.75 16.50 5.85
N TYR A 68 -3.98 15.49 5.46
CA TYR A 68 -2.65 15.21 6.02
C TYR A 68 -1.51 15.57 5.08
N PHE A 69 -1.77 15.65 3.79
CA PHE A 69 -0.80 16.10 2.79
C PHE A 69 -1.05 17.55 2.39
N ASP A 70 -0.01 18.34 2.35
CA ASP A 70 -0.02 19.70 1.79
C ASP A 70 0.27 19.64 0.28
N VAL A 71 -0.61 18.98 -0.45
CA VAL A 71 -0.64 18.88 -1.92
C VAL A 71 -2.10 18.80 -2.38
N ASP A 72 -2.35 18.98 -3.67
CA ASP A 72 -3.68 18.83 -4.20
C ASP A 72 -4.19 17.39 -4.08
N PHE A 73 -5.45 17.24 -3.66
CA PHE A 73 -6.11 15.95 -3.51
C PHE A 73 -7.50 15.93 -4.15
N VAL A 74 -7.87 14.77 -4.65
CA VAL A 74 -9.24 14.45 -5.08
C VAL A 74 -9.75 13.29 -4.26
N GLU A 75 -10.89 13.46 -3.60
CA GLU A 75 -11.62 12.36 -3.00
C GLU A 75 -12.42 11.64 -4.08
N ALA A 76 -12.14 10.36 -4.29
CA ALA A 76 -12.86 9.53 -5.25
C ALA A 76 -13.91 8.67 -4.55
N ALA A 77 -14.99 8.34 -5.26
CA ALA A 77 -15.92 7.31 -4.81
C ALA A 77 -15.18 5.96 -4.62
N HIS A 78 -15.74 5.11 -3.75
CA HIS A 78 -15.15 3.82 -3.38
C HIS A 78 -14.78 2.98 -4.61
N GLY A 79 -13.52 2.58 -4.72
CA GLY A 79 -12.96 1.81 -5.82
C GLY A 79 -12.66 2.60 -7.09
N ARG A 80 -12.94 3.90 -7.15
CA ARG A 80 -12.85 4.69 -8.39
C ARG A 80 -11.55 5.50 -8.53
N ALA A 81 -10.64 5.42 -7.56
CA ALA A 81 -9.39 6.18 -7.61
C ALA A 81 -8.54 5.90 -8.86
N PRO A 82 -8.38 4.66 -9.37
CA PRO A 82 -7.62 4.44 -10.60
C PRO A 82 -8.25 5.08 -11.84
N ALA A 83 -9.59 5.15 -11.90
CA ALA A 83 -10.31 5.82 -12.98
C ALA A 83 -10.11 7.34 -12.92
N CYS A 84 -10.26 7.94 -11.72
CA CYS A 84 -9.99 9.37 -11.51
C CYS A 84 -8.54 9.72 -11.83
N ALA A 85 -7.58 8.90 -11.37
CA ALA A 85 -6.16 9.07 -11.64
C ALA A 85 -5.86 9.05 -13.14
N SER A 86 -6.43 8.09 -13.86
CA SER A 86 -6.29 7.97 -15.31
C SER A 86 -6.82 9.21 -16.03
N ALA A 87 -8.00 9.71 -15.65
CA ALA A 87 -8.61 10.88 -16.25
C ALA A 87 -7.76 12.14 -16.00
N ILE A 88 -7.34 12.37 -14.75
CA ILE A 88 -6.50 13.52 -14.39
C ILE A 88 -5.17 13.47 -15.14
N LYS A 89 -4.51 12.32 -15.17
CA LYS A 89 -3.21 12.17 -15.84
C LYS A 89 -3.29 12.41 -17.34
N ARG A 90 -4.39 12.02 -17.99
CA ARG A 90 -4.62 12.27 -19.42
C ARG A 90 -4.87 13.75 -19.73
N LEU A 91 -5.57 14.46 -18.82
CA LEU A 91 -5.84 15.89 -18.95
C LEU A 91 -4.64 16.77 -18.55
N ARG A 92 -3.81 16.29 -17.62
CA ARG A 92 -2.65 16.98 -17.06
C ARG A 92 -1.41 16.08 -17.13
N PRO A 93 -0.89 15.80 -18.34
CA PRO A 93 0.20 14.83 -18.54
C PRO A 93 1.49 15.19 -17.82
N GLU A 94 1.73 16.47 -17.55
CA GLU A 94 2.89 16.99 -16.80
C GLU A 94 2.81 16.75 -15.29
N THR A 95 1.59 16.57 -14.74
CA THR A 95 1.36 16.44 -13.29
C THR A 95 1.63 15.02 -12.81
N PHE A 96 2.28 14.88 -11.67
CA PHE A 96 2.39 13.61 -10.98
C PHE A 96 1.04 13.23 -10.38
N VAL A 97 0.59 12.01 -10.61
CA VAL A 97 -0.70 11.54 -10.11
C VAL A 97 -0.50 10.22 -9.37
N PHE A 98 -0.94 10.16 -8.13
CA PHE A 98 -0.90 8.91 -7.37
C PHE A 98 -2.22 8.61 -6.68
N SER A 99 -2.56 7.33 -6.54
CA SER A 99 -3.64 6.87 -5.69
C SER A 99 -3.10 6.24 -4.41
N TYR A 100 -3.82 6.39 -3.30
CA TYR A 100 -3.50 5.80 -2.01
C TYR A 100 -4.71 5.03 -1.48
N GLN A 101 -4.67 3.69 -1.52
CA GLN A 101 -5.85 2.83 -1.39
C GLN A 101 -5.59 1.64 -0.49
N GLY A 102 -6.62 1.19 0.25
CA GLY A 102 -6.61 -0.07 0.98
C GLY A 102 -7.10 -1.26 0.12
N ASP A 103 -6.99 -2.46 0.66
CA ASP A 103 -7.39 -3.72 0.00
C ASP A 103 -8.89 -3.84 -0.21
N GLY A 104 -9.68 -3.38 0.75
CA GLY A 104 -11.13 -3.33 0.60
C GLY A 104 -11.60 -2.39 -0.50
N ASP A 105 -10.84 -1.36 -0.78
CA ASP A 105 -11.13 -0.42 -1.85
C ASP A 105 -10.62 -0.93 -3.20
N LEU A 106 -9.31 -1.16 -3.32
CA LEU A 106 -8.67 -1.43 -4.60
C LEU A 106 -8.86 -2.88 -5.07
N ALA A 107 -8.73 -3.85 -4.15
CA ALA A 107 -8.85 -5.27 -4.50
C ALA A 107 -10.29 -5.79 -4.51
N SER A 108 -11.25 -5.06 -3.94
CA SER A 108 -12.65 -5.40 -3.93
C SER A 108 -13.42 -4.61 -4.98
N ILE A 109 -14.07 -3.51 -4.57
CA ILE A 109 -14.95 -2.72 -5.43
C ILE A 109 -14.20 -2.03 -6.58
N GLY A 110 -12.90 -1.77 -6.44
CA GLY A 110 -12.02 -1.15 -7.46
C GLY A 110 -11.26 -2.15 -8.32
N CYS A 111 -11.55 -3.45 -8.22
CA CYS A 111 -10.78 -4.47 -8.94
C CYS A 111 -10.80 -4.28 -10.46
N ALA A 112 -11.94 -3.95 -11.04
CA ALA A 112 -12.05 -3.69 -12.48
C ALA A 112 -11.26 -2.44 -12.88
N GLU A 113 -11.35 -1.36 -12.12
CA GLU A 113 -10.67 -0.11 -12.39
C GLU A 113 -9.15 -0.25 -12.39
N VAL A 114 -8.59 -0.95 -11.40
CA VAL A 114 -7.15 -1.17 -11.33
C VAL A 114 -6.67 -2.08 -12.45
N MET A 115 -7.41 -3.16 -12.75
CA MET A 115 -7.08 -4.06 -13.87
C MET A 115 -7.05 -3.30 -15.20
N HIS A 116 -8.07 -2.49 -15.47
CA HIS A 116 -8.13 -1.72 -16.71
C HIS A 116 -7.08 -0.60 -16.77
N ALA A 117 -6.80 0.10 -15.68
CA ALA A 117 -5.74 1.10 -15.63
C ALA A 117 -4.37 0.47 -15.90
N CYS A 118 -4.08 -0.68 -15.27
CA CYS A 118 -2.86 -1.44 -15.48
C CYS A 118 -2.77 -1.99 -16.91
N ASN A 119 -3.86 -2.54 -17.45
CA ASN A 119 -3.85 -3.08 -18.82
C ASN A 119 -3.62 -2.00 -19.88
N ARG A 120 -4.18 -0.78 -19.68
CA ARG A 120 -3.97 0.36 -20.57
C ARG A 120 -2.59 1.02 -20.43
N GLY A 121 -1.83 0.69 -19.39
CA GLY A 121 -0.53 1.30 -19.14
C GLY A 121 -0.63 2.79 -18.78
N GLU A 122 -1.65 3.17 -17.99
CA GLU A 122 -1.82 4.55 -17.54
C GLU A 122 -0.57 5.03 -16.79
N ASN A 123 -0.09 6.23 -17.08
CA ASN A 123 1.14 6.75 -16.47
C ASN A 123 0.88 7.31 -15.06
N ILE A 124 0.50 6.45 -14.13
CA ILE A 124 0.15 6.77 -12.74
C ILE A 124 0.90 5.89 -11.75
N THR A 125 1.02 6.38 -10.51
CA THR A 125 1.55 5.60 -9.39
C THR A 125 0.39 5.16 -8.50
N MET A 126 0.26 3.86 -8.24
CA MET A 126 -0.72 3.32 -7.31
C MET A 126 -0.02 2.77 -6.07
N ILE A 127 -0.38 3.31 -4.90
CA ILE A 127 0.13 2.87 -3.61
C ILE A 127 -1.01 2.13 -2.89
N PHE A 128 -0.80 0.84 -2.69
CA PHE A 128 -1.80 -0.10 -2.23
C PHE A 128 -1.42 -0.63 -0.85
N ILE A 129 -2.25 -0.38 0.16
CA ILE A 129 -2.06 -0.89 1.52
C ILE A 129 -2.83 -2.19 1.65
N ASN A 130 -2.10 -3.29 1.82
CA ASN A 130 -2.66 -4.61 2.04
C ASN A 130 -2.50 -5.00 3.52
N ASN A 131 -3.61 -4.98 4.25
CA ASN A 131 -3.67 -5.41 5.64
C ASN A 131 -4.66 -6.56 5.88
N GLY A 132 -5.23 -7.11 4.81
CA GLY A 132 -6.10 -8.29 4.86
C GLY A 132 -7.46 -8.08 5.52
N ILE A 133 -7.94 -6.82 5.67
CA ILE A 133 -9.19 -6.55 6.38
C ILE A 133 -9.75 -5.14 6.06
N TYR A 134 -11.07 -4.98 6.08
CA TYR A 134 -11.70 -3.65 6.08
C TYR A 134 -11.54 -3.01 7.45
N GLY A 135 -10.43 -2.30 7.68
CA GLY A 135 -10.09 -1.77 9.01
C GLY A 135 -11.04 -0.66 9.48
N MET A 136 -11.37 0.30 8.61
CA MET A 136 -12.17 1.48 8.96
C MET A 136 -13.59 1.14 9.41
N THR A 137 -14.21 0.13 8.82
CA THR A 137 -15.60 -0.25 9.07
C THR A 137 -15.75 -1.28 10.19
N GLY A 138 -14.68 -1.68 10.84
CA GLY A 138 -14.69 -2.53 12.03
C GLY A 138 -14.21 -3.96 11.83
N GLY A 139 -13.57 -4.29 10.70
CA GLY A 139 -12.85 -5.55 10.56
C GLY A 139 -13.55 -6.64 9.77
N GLN A 140 -14.23 -6.29 8.68
CA GLN A 140 -14.82 -7.26 7.75
C GLN A 140 -13.74 -7.92 6.88
N MET A 141 -14.07 -9.08 6.33
CA MET A 141 -13.22 -9.80 5.40
C MET A 141 -12.99 -9.00 4.12
N ALA A 142 -11.72 -8.85 3.73
CA ALA A 142 -11.30 -8.30 2.44
C ALA A 142 -10.95 -9.42 1.44
N PRO A 143 -10.83 -9.15 0.14
CA PRO A 143 -10.36 -10.14 -0.83
C PRO A 143 -8.99 -10.73 -0.48
N THR A 144 -8.14 -9.93 0.16
CA THR A 144 -6.78 -10.29 0.58
C THR A 144 -6.69 -10.94 1.96
N THR A 145 -7.81 -11.10 2.67
CA THR A 145 -7.84 -11.83 3.95
C THR A 145 -7.31 -13.25 3.74
N LEU A 146 -6.38 -13.68 4.59
CA LEU A 146 -5.80 -15.02 4.50
C LEU A 146 -6.83 -16.10 4.82
N GLU A 147 -6.67 -17.28 4.22
CA GLU A 147 -7.47 -18.45 4.55
C GLU A 147 -7.28 -18.81 6.03
N GLY A 148 -8.35 -19.14 6.72
CA GLY A 148 -8.37 -19.41 8.15
C GLY A 148 -8.31 -18.17 9.05
N MET A 149 -8.07 -16.97 8.52
CA MET A 149 -8.05 -15.74 9.30
C MET A 149 -9.45 -15.35 9.74
N GLU A 150 -9.62 -15.08 11.03
CA GLU A 150 -10.90 -14.63 11.61
C GLU A 150 -11.10 -13.13 11.36
N THR A 151 -12.33 -12.77 10.97
CA THR A 151 -12.78 -11.39 10.82
C THR A 151 -14.23 -11.28 11.30
N VAL A 152 -14.77 -10.06 11.36
CA VAL A 152 -16.15 -9.84 11.79
C VAL A 152 -17.17 -10.57 10.91
N THR A 153 -16.90 -10.69 9.61
CA THR A 153 -17.79 -11.38 8.65
C THR A 153 -17.43 -12.84 8.40
N CYS A 154 -16.31 -13.31 8.94
CA CYS A 154 -15.94 -14.73 8.97
C CYS A 154 -15.37 -15.10 10.35
N PRO A 155 -16.23 -15.20 11.37
CA PRO A 155 -15.82 -15.36 12.78
C PRO A 155 -15.18 -16.72 13.08
N TYR A 156 -15.35 -17.69 12.19
CA TYR A 156 -14.74 -19.04 12.31
C TYR A 156 -13.52 -19.22 11.40
N GLY A 157 -13.01 -18.11 10.84
CA GLY A 157 -11.94 -18.09 9.83
C GLY A 157 -12.48 -18.18 8.41
N ARG A 158 -11.72 -17.57 7.47
CA ARG A 158 -12.06 -17.64 6.04
C ARG A 158 -11.96 -19.08 5.54
N ASP A 159 -13.08 -19.64 5.11
CA ASP A 159 -13.16 -20.93 4.44
C ASP A 159 -13.17 -20.72 2.93
N PRO A 160 -12.16 -21.19 2.18
CA PRO A 160 -12.10 -20.97 0.74
C PRO A 160 -13.23 -21.67 -0.02
N LYS A 161 -13.84 -22.72 0.53
CA LYS A 161 -14.98 -23.44 -0.09
C LYS A 161 -16.25 -22.58 -0.09
N ILE A 162 -16.38 -21.65 0.84
CA ILE A 162 -17.58 -20.82 1.00
C ILE A 162 -17.29 -19.38 0.56
N MET A 163 -16.10 -18.87 0.91
CA MET A 163 -15.74 -17.44 0.79
C MET A 163 -14.71 -17.18 -0.31
N GLY A 164 -14.31 -18.19 -1.05
CA GLY A 164 -13.27 -18.12 -2.08
C GLY A 164 -11.86 -17.95 -1.49
N HIS A 165 -10.87 -18.13 -2.36
CA HIS A 165 -9.45 -18.05 -2.01
C HIS A 165 -8.97 -16.61 -1.76
N THR A 166 -7.87 -16.47 -1.03
CA THR A 166 -7.17 -15.19 -0.84
C THR A 166 -6.65 -14.65 -2.17
N MET A 167 -7.02 -13.42 -2.51
CA MET A 167 -6.62 -12.80 -3.79
C MET A 167 -5.18 -12.30 -3.74
N ARG A 168 -4.37 -12.69 -4.72
CA ARG A 168 -3.02 -12.19 -4.98
C ARG A 168 -3.03 -11.15 -6.10
N LEU A 169 -3.64 -10.00 -5.81
CA LEU A 169 -3.86 -8.96 -6.81
C LEU A 169 -2.56 -8.49 -7.47
N THR A 170 -1.51 -8.27 -6.70
CA THR A 170 -0.24 -7.71 -7.18
C THR A 170 0.44 -8.63 -8.19
N GLU A 171 0.40 -9.95 -7.95
CA GLU A 171 0.89 -10.95 -8.89
C GLU A 171 0.09 -10.95 -10.19
N MET A 172 -1.22 -10.78 -10.12
CA MET A 172 -2.08 -10.67 -11.31
C MET A 172 -1.73 -9.42 -12.12
N LEU A 173 -1.58 -8.27 -11.45
CA LEU A 173 -1.24 -7.01 -12.10
C LEU A 173 0.16 -7.03 -12.72
N ALA A 174 1.11 -7.74 -12.12
CA ALA A 174 2.47 -7.85 -12.65
C ALA A 174 2.51 -8.51 -14.04
N GLN A 175 1.53 -9.36 -14.37
CA GLN A 175 1.46 -10.02 -15.67
C GLN A 175 0.88 -9.14 -16.78
N LEU A 176 0.22 -8.04 -16.43
CA LEU A 176 -0.38 -7.14 -17.42
C LEU A 176 0.69 -6.36 -18.18
N PRO A 177 0.58 -6.22 -19.51
CA PRO A 177 1.62 -5.59 -20.32
C PRO A 177 1.81 -4.10 -20.02
N GLY A 178 0.76 -3.40 -19.58
CA GLY A 178 0.82 -1.96 -19.29
C GLY A 178 1.45 -1.59 -17.94
N THR A 179 1.78 -2.56 -17.09
CA THR A 179 2.53 -2.30 -15.85
C THR A 179 4.03 -2.28 -16.15
N TYR A 180 4.72 -1.26 -15.64
CA TYR A 180 6.15 -1.10 -15.82
C TYR A 180 6.95 -1.51 -14.59
N PHE A 181 6.44 -1.15 -13.41
CA PHE A 181 7.02 -1.49 -12.11
C PHE A 181 5.95 -2.02 -11.17
N VAL A 182 6.15 -3.21 -10.63
CA VAL A 182 5.24 -3.86 -9.66
C VAL A 182 6.06 -4.46 -8.54
N THR A 183 5.79 -4.03 -7.31
CA THR A 183 6.55 -4.46 -6.14
C THR A 183 5.68 -4.62 -4.91
N ARG A 184 6.11 -5.50 -3.99
CA ARG A 184 5.52 -5.62 -2.65
C ARG A 184 6.56 -5.27 -1.59
N GLN A 185 6.24 -4.33 -0.75
CA GLN A 185 7.07 -3.79 0.33
C GLN A 185 6.38 -3.94 1.69
N ALA A 186 7.06 -3.59 2.78
CA ALA A 186 6.52 -3.46 4.12
C ALA A 186 7.24 -2.33 4.86
N VAL A 187 6.68 -1.89 6.02
CA VAL A 187 7.21 -0.71 6.74
C VAL A 187 7.40 -0.94 8.24
N TYR A 188 7.27 -2.17 8.73
CA TYR A 188 7.30 -2.48 10.17
C TYR A 188 8.71 -2.48 10.79
N THR A 189 9.77 -2.35 9.98
CA THR A 189 11.14 -2.12 10.45
C THR A 189 11.77 -0.93 9.72
N PRO A 190 12.78 -0.25 10.32
CA PRO A 190 13.48 0.86 9.65
C PRO A 190 14.13 0.46 8.32
N ALA A 191 14.64 -0.76 8.22
CA ALA A 191 15.24 -1.27 6.98
C ALA A 191 14.21 -1.44 5.88
N LEU A 192 13.04 -1.99 6.19
CA LEU A 192 11.93 -2.16 5.25
C LEU A 192 11.31 -0.81 4.88
N ALA A 193 11.15 0.11 5.84
CA ALA A 193 10.69 1.47 5.57
C ALA A 193 11.60 2.19 4.54
N ARG A 194 12.92 2.04 4.66
CA ARG A 194 13.86 2.59 3.67
C ARG A 194 13.74 1.92 2.28
N LYS A 195 13.48 0.61 2.23
CA LYS A 195 13.21 -0.09 0.96
C LYS A 195 11.91 0.39 0.32
N CYS A 196 10.85 0.51 1.12
CA CYS A 196 9.56 1.05 0.68
C CYS A 196 9.71 2.47 0.12
N LYS A 197 10.48 3.34 0.80
CA LYS A 197 10.77 4.70 0.32
C LYS A 197 11.45 4.70 -1.04
N LYS A 198 12.44 3.82 -1.25
CA LYS A 198 13.10 3.67 -2.56
C LYS A 198 12.13 3.19 -3.63
N ALA A 199 11.24 2.26 -3.31
CA ALA A 199 10.24 1.74 -4.25
C ALA A 199 9.23 2.84 -4.66
N ILE A 200 8.72 3.62 -3.70
CA ILE A 200 7.80 4.74 -3.98
C ILE A 200 8.51 5.82 -4.82
N ARG A 201 9.77 6.15 -4.50
CA ARG A 201 10.57 7.08 -5.30
C ARG A 201 10.74 6.58 -6.74
N MET A 202 11.12 5.31 -6.93
CA MET A 202 11.23 4.70 -8.26
C MET A 202 9.91 4.77 -9.03
N ALA A 203 8.78 4.55 -8.37
CA ALA A 203 7.46 4.64 -8.98
C ALA A 203 7.17 6.05 -9.53
N PHE A 204 7.49 7.10 -8.79
CA PHE A 204 7.38 8.49 -9.27
C PHE A 204 8.40 8.82 -10.37
N GLU A 205 9.63 8.32 -10.28
CA GLU A 205 10.64 8.48 -11.33
C GLU A 205 10.20 7.83 -12.65
N ASN A 206 9.60 6.63 -12.59
CA ASN A 206 9.02 5.97 -13.75
C ASN A 206 7.87 6.80 -14.35
N GLN A 207 7.02 7.39 -13.51
CA GLN A 207 5.95 8.28 -13.97
C GLN A 207 6.50 9.51 -14.66
N LYS A 208 7.57 10.13 -14.12
CA LYS A 208 8.28 11.24 -14.76
C LYS A 208 8.80 10.89 -16.16
N LEU A 209 9.24 9.65 -16.34
CA LEU A 209 9.77 9.12 -17.60
C LEU A 209 8.67 8.57 -18.54
N ASN A 210 7.40 8.71 -18.18
CA ASN A 210 6.24 8.22 -18.93
C ASN A 210 6.33 6.73 -19.28
N LYS A 211 6.66 5.88 -18.30
CA LYS A 211 6.90 4.45 -18.48
C LYS A 211 5.65 3.57 -18.30
N GLY A 212 4.51 4.14 -17.94
CA GLY A 212 3.28 3.41 -17.63
C GLY A 212 3.08 3.22 -16.13
N VAL A 213 2.22 2.25 -15.78
CA VAL A 213 1.81 2.06 -14.37
C VAL A 213 2.97 1.60 -13.50
N SER A 214 3.14 2.28 -12.38
CA SER A 214 3.91 1.78 -11.24
C SER A 214 2.97 1.41 -10.10
N PHE A 215 3.04 0.17 -9.62
CA PHE A 215 2.20 -0.38 -8.57
C PHE A 215 3.05 -0.81 -7.37
N VAL A 216 2.83 -0.17 -6.23
CA VAL A 216 3.55 -0.43 -4.98
C VAL A 216 2.58 -0.94 -3.93
N GLU A 217 2.54 -2.24 -3.72
CA GLU A 217 1.85 -2.83 -2.57
C GLU A 217 2.71 -2.65 -1.31
N VAL A 218 2.08 -2.21 -0.24
CA VAL A 218 2.69 -2.17 1.10
C VAL A 218 1.90 -3.06 2.03
N THR A 219 2.45 -4.22 2.35
CA THR A 219 1.90 -5.09 3.38
C THR A 219 2.03 -4.40 4.74
N SER A 220 0.91 -4.27 5.42
CA SER A 220 0.79 -3.54 6.69
C SER A 220 0.00 -4.35 7.71
N ASN A 221 0.25 -4.11 8.98
CA ASN A 221 -0.64 -4.59 10.02
C ASN A 221 -1.93 -3.74 10.10
N CYS A 222 -2.99 -4.35 10.63
CA CYS A 222 -4.18 -3.65 11.13
C CYS A 222 -4.40 -4.07 12.59
N ASN A 223 -3.55 -3.58 13.49
CA ASN A 223 -3.55 -4.02 14.89
C ASN A 223 -4.92 -3.90 15.57
N SER A 224 -5.68 -2.83 15.31
CA SER A 224 -7.03 -2.66 15.84
C SER A 224 -8.03 -3.66 15.24
N GLY A 225 -8.03 -3.83 13.91
CA GLY A 225 -8.90 -4.79 13.23
C GLY A 225 -8.57 -6.25 13.58
N TRP A 226 -7.31 -6.56 13.81
CA TRP A 226 -6.85 -7.90 14.24
C TRP A 226 -6.95 -8.11 15.75
N LYS A 227 -7.36 -7.10 16.53
CA LYS A 227 -7.45 -7.13 18.00
C LYS A 227 -6.13 -7.54 18.67
N MET A 228 -5.02 -7.00 18.19
CA MET A 228 -3.66 -7.25 18.65
C MET A 228 -2.98 -5.94 19.06
N THR A 229 -2.00 -6.02 19.94
CA THR A 229 -1.07 -4.89 20.13
C THR A 229 -0.21 -4.71 18.87
N PRO A 230 0.32 -3.50 18.60
CA PRO A 230 1.15 -3.25 17.42
C PRO A 230 2.34 -4.23 17.28
N VAL A 231 2.98 -4.56 18.39
CA VAL A 231 4.12 -5.51 18.40
C VAL A 231 3.67 -6.91 18.02
N GLN A 232 2.57 -7.39 18.61
CA GLN A 232 1.99 -8.69 18.27
C GLN A 232 1.54 -8.74 16.81
N ALA A 233 0.89 -7.68 16.33
CA ALA A 233 0.42 -7.60 14.94
C ALA A 233 1.57 -7.63 13.93
N ASN A 234 2.69 -6.94 14.21
CA ASN A 234 3.88 -7.00 13.37
C ASN A 234 4.48 -8.40 13.32
N LYS A 235 4.61 -9.06 14.50
CA LYS A 235 5.11 -10.43 14.57
C LYS A 235 4.19 -11.40 13.82
N TRP A 236 2.88 -11.30 14.03
CA TRP A 236 1.90 -12.13 13.34
C TRP A 236 1.96 -11.93 11.82
N MET A 237 2.08 -10.68 11.37
CA MET A 237 2.25 -10.35 9.94
C MET A 237 3.50 -11.02 9.36
N GLU A 238 4.63 -10.96 10.05
CA GLU A 238 5.87 -11.60 9.63
C GLU A 238 5.74 -13.12 9.53
N GLU A 239 5.10 -13.73 10.53
CA GLU A 239 4.95 -15.18 10.64
C GLU A 239 3.90 -15.78 9.69
N ASN A 240 2.90 -14.98 9.28
CA ASN A 240 1.75 -15.44 8.49
C ASN A 240 1.61 -14.69 7.16
N THR A 241 1.36 -13.38 7.21
CA THR A 241 1.05 -12.60 6.02
C THR A 241 2.20 -12.59 5.02
N LEU A 242 3.44 -12.40 5.48
CA LEU A 242 4.60 -12.34 4.58
C LEU A 242 5.02 -13.70 4.01
N LYS A 243 4.55 -14.80 4.58
CA LYS A 243 4.73 -16.13 3.96
C LYS A 243 3.83 -16.31 2.76
N PHE A 244 2.60 -15.79 2.82
CA PHE A 244 1.65 -15.85 1.72
C PHE A 244 1.88 -14.72 0.70
N PHE A 245 2.25 -13.53 1.17
CA PHE A 245 2.55 -12.34 0.40
C PHE A 245 4.05 -11.97 0.53
N PRO A 246 4.98 -12.73 -0.07
CA PRO A 246 6.42 -12.46 0.08
C PRO A 246 6.79 -11.11 -0.52
N LEU A 247 7.73 -10.42 0.15
CA LEU A 247 8.24 -9.11 -0.29
C LEU A 247 9.17 -9.24 -1.49
N GLY A 248 9.17 -8.27 -2.37
CA GLY A 248 10.09 -8.15 -3.49
C GLY A 248 9.49 -7.53 -4.74
N ASP A 249 10.34 -7.35 -5.71
CA ASP A 249 9.97 -6.81 -7.01
C ASP A 249 9.49 -7.96 -7.90
N MET A 250 8.31 -7.80 -8.50
CA MET A 250 7.68 -8.77 -9.40
C MET A 250 7.88 -8.39 -10.86
N LYS A 251 7.95 -7.07 -11.12
CA LYS A 251 8.20 -6.53 -12.44
C LYS A 251 9.04 -5.26 -12.33
N VAL A 252 10.13 -5.22 -13.06
CA VAL A 252 11.03 -4.07 -13.12
C VAL A 252 11.34 -3.78 -14.59
N ASP A 253 11.34 -2.51 -14.97
CA ASP A 253 11.60 -2.06 -16.34
C ASP A 253 10.72 -2.79 -17.38
N GLY A 254 9.45 -3.01 -17.04
CA GLY A 254 8.51 -3.74 -17.87
C GLY A 254 8.77 -5.24 -18.00
N LYS A 255 9.79 -5.76 -17.32
CA LYS A 255 10.17 -7.18 -17.36
C LYS A 255 9.68 -7.89 -16.11
N PHE A 256 8.82 -8.88 -16.31
CA PHE A 256 8.34 -9.76 -15.25
C PHE A 256 9.46 -10.68 -14.74
N ASP A 257 9.59 -10.85 -13.42
CA ASP A 257 10.53 -11.78 -12.82
C ASP A 257 9.85 -13.14 -12.56
N PRO A 258 10.04 -14.14 -13.42
CA PRO A 258 9.43 -15.45 -13.23
C PRO A 258 9.94 -16.16 -11.97
N LYS A 259 11.16 -15.85 -11.49
CA LYS A 259 11.71 -16.40 -10.24
C LYS A 259 10.95 -15.93 -9.01
N PHE A 260 10.23 -14.81 -9.12
CA PHE A 260 9.35 -14.38 -8.05
C PHE A 260 8.20 -15.37 -7.85
N ILE A 261 7.58 -15.85 -8.92
CA ILE A 261 6.52 -16.86 -8.87
C ILE A 261 7.05 -18.18 -8.31
N GLU A 262 8.23 -18.62 -8.70
CA GLU A 262 8.86 -19.84 -8.16
C GLU A 262 9.08 -19.73 -6.64
N ARG A 263 9.45 -18.55 -6.13
CA ARG A 263 9.59 -18.30 -4.68
C ARG A 263 8.26 -18.29 -3.93
N VAL A 264 7.18 -17.87 -4.58
CA VAL A 264 5.85 -17.73 -3.99
C VAL A 264 5.13 -19.07 -3.90
N GLY A 265 5.61 -20.11 -4.62
CA GLY A 265 4.95 -21.39 -4.79
C GLY A 265 3.78 -21.32 -5.77
N THR A 266 3.37 -22.47 -6.27
CA THR A 266 2.18 -22.59 -7.12
C THR A 266 0.92 -22.29 -6.32
N PHE A 267 -0.09 -21.74 -6.96
CA PHE A 267 -1.38 -21.35 -6.37
C PHE A 267 -2.17 -22.53 -5.74
N ASP A 268 -1.64 -23.73 -5.79
CA ASP A 268 -2.33 -25.00 -5.51
C ASP A 268 -2.15 -25.54 -4.09
N GLN A 269 -1.42 -24.83 -3.21
CA GLN A 269 -1.25 -25.32 -1.84
C GLN A 269 -2.07 -24.48 -0.84
N PRO A 270 -3.11 -25.06 -0.23
CA PRO A 270 -3.73 -24.48 0.95
C PRO A 270 -2.64 -24.34 2.03
N ASN A 271 -2.51 -23.15 2.59
CA ASN A 271 -1.52 -22.87 3.61
C ASN A 271 -1.98 -23.53 4.93
N GLU A 272 -1.69 -24.81 5.14
CA GLU A 272 -2.06 -25.59 6.33
C GLU A 272 -1.61 -24.89 7.64
N THR A 273 -0.61 -24.04 7.56
CA THR A 273 -0.04 -23.32 8.70
C THR A 273 -1.01 -22.29 9.29
N ILE A 274 -1.97 -21.76 8.51
CA ILE A 274 -2.90 -20.71 8.96
C ILE A 274 -4.05 -21.31 9.77
N PHE A 275 -4.42 -22.56 9.52
CA PHE A 275 -5.48 -23.26 10.26
C PHE A 275 -5.08 -23.63 11.71
N SER A 276 -3.81 -23.53 12.09
CA SER A 276 -3.33 -23.86 13.43
C SER A 276 -3.57 -22.78 14.49
N LEU A 277 -4.04 -21.59 14.12
CA LEU A 277 -4.26 -20.46 15.04
C LEU A 277 -5.47 -20.66 15.98
N ARG A 278 -6.30 -21.71 15.79
CA ARG A 278 -7.44 -22.05 16.67
C ARG A 278 -7.07 -22.78 17.95
N LYS A 279 -5.80 -23.08 18.19
CA LYS A 279 -5.37 -23.86 19.37
C LYS A 279 -4.39 -23.10 20.25
N LYS A 280 -4.76 -21.89 20.68
CA LYS A 280 -4.13 -21.30 21.89
C LYS A 280 -5.04 -20.29 22.52
#